data_b32fc92540b37797626b659cf8bb975f
#
_entry.id   b32fc92540b37797626b659cf8bb975f
#
_cell.length_a   1.000
_cell.length_b   1.000
_cell.length_c   1.000
_cell.angle_alpha   90.00
_cell.angle_beta   90.00
_cell.angle_gamma   90.00
#
_symmetry.space_group_name_H-M   'P 1'
#
loop_
_entity.id
_entity.type
_entity.pdbx_description
1 polymer ?
#
loop_
_entity_poly.entity_id
_entity_poly.type
_entity_poly.pdbx_seq_one_letter_code
_entity_poly.pdbx_strand_id
1 'polypeptide(L)'
;MIVRLKNVAVFSCLLLVLAACAKPRMVPGTNRPVGLLEADLPTAPVIRQPVLPELLVACRGHVLVPSLGMTFIQRGGDPPPTGQFLREERISAPYRIIPPGARLSVEQNPQRLNVELDQHRRIIGLYCG
;
A
#
# COMPACT_ATOMS: atom_id res chain seq x y z
N MET A 1 -15.25 -14.81 -74.04
CA MET A 1 -16.20 -13.86 -73.42
C MET A 1 -15.42 -12.87 -72.54
N ILE A 2 -15.52 -11.63 -72.91
CA ILE A 2 -14.68 -10.54 -72.49
C ILE A 2 -15.28 -9.92 -71.19
N VAL A 3 -14.55 -9.92 -70.13
CA VAL A 3 -14.94 -9.14 -68.95
C VAL A 3 -13.96 -7.99 -68.78
N ARG A 4 -14.51 -6.78 -68.90
CA ARG A 4 -13.81 -5.51 -68.87
C ARG A 4 -13.39 -5.14 -67.45
N LEU A 5 -12.11 -4.86 -67.30
CA LEU A 5 -11.56 -4.15 -66.16
C LEU A 5 -12.08 -2.71 -66.15
N LYS A 6 -12.66 -2.26 -65.05
CA LYS A 6 -12.95 -0.85 -64.80
C LYS A 6 -12.31 -0.42 -63.51
N ASN A 7 -11.37 0.45 -63.68
CA ASN A 7 -10.73 1.41 -62.80
C ASN A 7 -11.38 1.60 -61.42
N VAL A 8 -10.66 1.25 -60.40
CA VAL A 8 -10.88 1.75 -59.05
C VAL A 8 -9.85 2.80 -58.79
N ALA A 9 -10.32 4.03 -58.70
CA ALA A 9 -9.52 5.19 -58.34
C ALA A 9 -8.98 5.05 -56.91
N VAL A 10 -7.66 5.11 -56.80
CA VAL A 10 -6.98 5.16 -55.50
C VAL A 10 -7.15 6.55 -54.94
N PHE A 11 -8.12 6.71 -54.02
CA PHE A 11 -8.18 7.90 -53.18
C PHE A 11 -7.13 7.75 -52.06
N SER A 12 -5.98 8.33 -52.31
CA SER A 12 -4.95 8.53 -51.31
C SER A 12 -5.45 9.56 -50.30
N CYS A 13 -6.06 9.13 -49.22
CA CYS A 13 -6.44 9.98 -48.12
C CYS A 13 -5.20 10.13 -47.24
N LEU A 14 -4.41 11.21 -47.51
CA LEU A 14 -3.28 11.66 -46.72
C LEU A 14 -3.84 12.24 -45.41
N LEU A 15 -4.05 11.41 -44.41
CA LEU A 15 -4.37 11.83 -43.05
C LEU A 15 -3.10 12.41 -42.41
N LEU A 16 -2.96 13.73 -42.52
CA LEU A 16 -2.04 14.51 -41.70
C LEU A 16 -2.49 14.39 -40.22
N VAL A 17 -1.87 13.47 -39.49
CA VAL A 17 -1.98 13.43 -38.06
C VAL A 17 -1.13 14.59 -37.52
N LEU A 18 -1.78 15.72 -37.28
CA LEU A 18 -1.24 16.81 -36.46
C LEU A 18 -1.14 16.30 -35.02
N ALA A 19 0.02 15.74 -34.67
CA ALA A 19 0.40 15.52 -33.29
C ALA A 19 0.52 16.88 -32.62
N ALA A 20 -0.58 17.36 -32.02
CA ALA A 20 -0.55 18.50 -31.13
C ALA A 20 0.26 18.10 -29.89
N CYS A 21 1.56 18.41 -29.90
CA CYS A 21 2.36 18.43 -28.68
C CYS A 21 1.78 19.50 -27.75
N ALA A 22 0.82 19.13 -26.93
CA ALA A 22 0.34 19.96 -25.84
C ALA A 22 1.51 20.15 -24.87
N LYS A 23 2.14 21.33 -24.92
CA LYS A 23 3.13 21.70 -23.91
C LYS A 23 2.44 21.72 -22.55
N PRO A 24 2.99 21.05 -21.51
CA PRO A 24 2.41 21.07 -20.19
C PRO A 24 2.36 22.53 -19.70
N ARG A 25 1.18 22.95 -19.25
CA ARG A 25 0.97 24.27 -18.66
C ARG A 25 1.65 24.27 -17.31
N MET A 26 2.70 25.09 -17.16
CA MET A 26 3.33 25.29 -15.86
C MET A 26 2.53 26.34 -15.07
N VAL A 27 2.20 26.00 -13.83
CA VAL A 27 1.61 26.94 -12.88
C VAL A 27 2.73 27.80 -12.30
N PRO A 28 2.61 29.16 -12.32
CA PRO A 28 3.60 30.04 -11.72
C PRO A 28 3.76 29.73 -10.21
N GLY A 29 4.96 29.37 -9.78
CA GLY A 29 5.28 29.10 -8.38
C GLY A 29 5.41 27.63 -7.97
N THR A 30 5.12 26.67 -8.84
CA THR A 30 5.37 25.26 -8.57
C THR A 30 6.07 24.64 -9.77
N ASN A 31 7.30 24.16 -9.58
CA ASN A 31 8.05 23.43 -10.60
C ASN A 31 7.49 22.00 -10.82
N ARG A 32 6.19 21.81 -10.59
CA ARG A 32 5.53 20.51 -10.78
C ARG A 32 4.65 20.54 -12.01
N PRO A 33 4.77 19.58 -12.94
CA PRO A 33 3.83 19.47 -14.06
C PRO A 33 2.42 19.19 -13.54
N VAL A 34 1.47 20.06 -13.90
CA VAL A 34 0.05 19.86 -13.60
C VAL A 34 -0.46 18.76 -14.55
N GLY A 35 -0.73 17.61 -14.03
CA GLY A 35 -1.32 16.53 -14.84
C GLY A 35 -0.96 15.10 -14.44
N LEU A 36 -0.06 14.94 -13.52
CA LEU A 36 0.00 13.69 -12.77
C LEU A 36 -0.91 13.90 -11.57
N LEU A 37 -2.14 13.41 -11.64
CA LEU A 37 -2.82 12.92 -10.47
C LEU A 37 -1.78 11.99 -9.83
N GLU A 38 -1.12 12.49 -8.80
CA GLU A 38 -0.45 11.66 -7.81
C GLU A 38 -1.60 10.82 -7.26
N ALA A 39 -1.91 9.73 -7.98
CA ALA A 39 -2.77 8.71 -7.46
C ALA A 39 -2.20 8.43 -6.08
N ASP A 40 -3.02 8.50 -5.04
CA ASP A 40 -2.71 8.09 -3.70
C ASP A 40 -2.29 6.61 -3.76
N LEU A 41 -1.08 6.41 -4.28
CA LEU A 41 -0.42 5.12 -4.21
C LEU A 41 -0.28 4.86 -2.72
N PRO A 42 -0.83 3.77 -2.21
CA PRO A 42 -0.69 3.45 -0.80
C PRO A 42 0.80 3.43 -0.49
N THR A 43 1.24 4.48 0.20
CA THR A 43 2.64 4.63 0.61
C THR A 43 3.05 3.34 1.31
N ALA A 44 4.14 2.73 0.86
CA ALA A 44 4.62 1.50 1.47
C ALA A 44 4.76 1.70 2.99
N PRO A 45 4.38 0.71 3.82
CA PRO A 45 4.49 0.84 5.27
C PRO A 45 5.96 1.04 5.65
N VAL A 46 6.22 2.09 6.44
CA VAL A 46 7.55 2.31 7.01
C VAL A 46 7.66 1.45 8.26
N ILE A 47 8.34 0.32 8.16
CA ILE A 47 8.65 -0.52 9.32
C ILE A 47 9.65 0.23 10.20
N ARG A 48 9.27 0.53 11.43
CA ARG A 48 10.01 1.43 12.32
C ARG A 48 11.37 0.91 12.77
N GLN A 49 11.53 -0.42 12.84
CA GLN A 49 12.78 -1.06 13.27
C GLN A 49 12.93 -2.41 12.61
N PRO A 50 14.16 -2.87 12.32
CA PRO A 50 14.37 -4.26 11.96
C PRO A 50 13.96 -5.12 13.16
N VAL A 51 12.90 -5.92 12.98
CA VAL A 51 12.37 -6.78 14.02
C VAL A 51 13.16 -8.08 14.01
N LEU A 52 13.95 -8.30 15.05
CA LEU A 52 14.70 -9.54 15.24
C LEU A 52 13.79 -10.58 15.90
N PRO A 53 13.49 -11.70 15.24
CA PRO A 53 12.57 -12.71 15.77
C PRO A 53 12.98 -13.23 17.16
N GLU A 54 14.26 -13.30 17.45
CA GLU A 54 14.82 -13.77 18.72
C GLU A 54 14.34 -12.92 19.90
N LEU A 55 14.20 -11.62 19.72
CA LEU A 55 13.75 -10.70 20.75
C LEU A 55 12.25 -10.82 21.04
N LEU A 56 11.51 -11.50 20.16
CA LEU A 56 10.06 -11.68 20.28
C LEU A 56 9.65 -13.04 20.85
N VAL A 57 10.60 -13.89 21.20
CA VAL A 57 10.29 -15.25 21.68
C VAL A 57 9.50 -15.20 22.99
N ALA A 58 9.88 -14.32 23.92
CA ALA A 58 9.25 -14.19 25.24
C ALA A 58 7.74 -13.89 25.16
N CYS A 59 7.33 -13.08 24.20
CA CYS A 59 5.93 -12.68 23.98
C CYS A 59 5.27 -13.40 22.79
N ARG A 60 5.89 -14.43 22.27
CA ARG A 60 5.42 -15.23 21.11
C ARG A 60 5.22 -14.43 19.82
N GLY A 61 5.77 -13.23 19.75
CA GLY A 61 5.65 -12.35 18.58
C GLY A 61 6.47 -12.79 17.37
N HIS A 62 7.46 -13.68 17.56
CA HIS A 62 8.33 -14.17 16.46
C HIS A 62 7.55 -14.82 15.32
N VAL A 63 6.42 -15.47 15.60
CA VAL A 63 5.56 -16.10 14.58
C VAL A 63 4.79 -15.09 13.74
N LEU A 64 4.70 -13.82 14.20
CA LEU A 64 3.99 -12.74 13.52
C LEU A 64 4.90 -11.82 12.69
N VAL A 65 6.21 -12.05 12.71
CA VAL A 65 7.16 -11.26 11.91
C VAL A 65 6.78 -11.22 10.42
N PRO A 66 6.31 -12.32 9.79
CA PRO A 66 5.85 -12.30 8.41
C PRO A 66 4.62 -11.41 8.18
N SER A 67 3.92 -10.99 9.24
CA SER A 67 2.73 -10.11 9.14
C SER A 67 3.07 -8.62 9.15
N LEU A 68 4.35 -8.24 9.25
CA LEU A 68 4.75 -6.84 9.10
C LEU A 68 4.33 -6.32 7.74
N GLY A 69 3.73 -5.13 7.73
CA GLY A 69 3.17 -4.50 6.53
C GLY A 69 1.75 -4.94 6.18
N MET A 70 1.23 -6.04 6.75
CA MET A 70 -0.14 -6.49 6.51
C MET A 70 -1.15 -5.59 7.23
N THR A 71 -2.37 -5.56 6.71
CA THR A 71 -3.49 -4.87 7.36
C THR A 71 -3.95 -5.65 8.60
N PHE A 72 -4.05 -4.97 9.74
CA PHE A 72 -4.59 -5.54 10.96
C PHE A 72 -6.13 -5.45 10.96
N ILE A 73 -6.79 -6.57 11.25
CA ILE A 73 -8.24 -6.66 11.37
C ILE A 73 -8.61 -6.96 12.81
N GLN A 74 -9.36 -6.04 13.41
CA GLN A 74 -9.89 -6.23 14.75
C GLN A 74 -10.87 -7.40 14.79
N ARG A 75 -11.08 -7.94 15.98
CA ARG A 75 -12.01 -9.04 16.22
C ARG A 75 -13.40 -8.72 15.66
N GLY A 76 -13.92 -9.63 14.85
CA GLY A 76 -15.21 -9.46 14.19
C GLY A 76 -15.23 -8.47 13.03
N GLY A 77 -14.10 -7.87 12.66
CA GLY A 77 -14.01 -6.96 11.52
C GLY A 77 -13.96 -7.71 10.18
N ASP A 78 -14.43 -7.02 9.13
CA ASP A 78 -14.38 -7.54 7.77
C ASP A 78 -12.99 -7.41 7.16
N PRO A 79 -12.53 -8.43 6.43
CA PRO A 79 -11.26 -8.36 5.72
C PRO A 79 -11.35 -7.38 4.54
N PRO A 80 -10.23 -6.72 4.17
CA PRO A 80 -10.19 -5.90 2.98
C PRO A 80 -10.43 -6.78 1.73
N PRO A 81 -10.99 -6.22 0.65
CA PRO A 81 -11.25 -6.95 -0.58
C PRO A 81 -9.97 -7.43 -1.27
N THR A 82 -8.85 -6.78 -1.00
CA THR A 82 -7.53 -7.09 -1.56
C THR A 82 -6.44 -6.90 -0.51
N GLY A 83 -5.29 -7.54 -0.73
CA GLY A 83 -4.13 -7.44 0.14
C GLY A 83 -4.06 -8.52 1.21
N GLN A 84 -2.92 -8.53 1.91
CA GLN A 84 -2.69 -9.46 3.01
C GLN A 84 -3.12 -8.83 4.33
N PHE A 85 -3.65 -9.66 5.22
CA PHE A 85 -4.13 -9.19 6.52
C PHE A 85 -3.84 -10.18 7.63
N LEU A 86 -3.72 -9.65 8.85
CA LEU A 86 -3.66 -10.41 10.09
C LEU A 86 -4.93 -10.14 10.90
N ARG A 87 -5.63 -11.20 11.30
CA ARG A 87 -6.77 -11.10 12.21
C ARG A 87 -6.30 -11.10 13.66
N GLU A 88 -6.94 -10.28 14.50
CA GLU A 88 -6.66 -10.19 15.93
C GLU A 88 -6.74 -11.54 16.64
N GLU A 89 -7.66 -12.42 16.22
CA GLU A 89 -7.85 -13.76 16.78
C GLU A 89 -6.62 -14.67 16.62
N ARG A 90 -5.69 -14.31 15.73
CA ARG A 90 -4.43 -15.04 15.52
C ARG A 90 -3.33 -14.61 16.49
N ILE A 91 -3.56 -13.57 17.27
CA ILE A 91 -2.59 -13.04 18.22
C ILE A 91 -2.80 -13.72 19.58
N SER A 92 -1.74 -14.33 20.11
CA SER A 92 -1.77 -14.95 21.43
C SER A 92 -1.71 -13.90 22.54
N ALA A 93 -2.59 -14.00 23.54
CA ALA A 93 -2.54 -13.17 24.73
C ALA A 93 -1.30 -13.50 25.62
N PRO A 94 -0.76 -12.53 26.38
CA PRO A 94 -1.17 -11.14 26.44
C PRO A 94 -0.62 -10.30 25.29
N TYR A 95 -1.43 -9.42 24.73
CA TYR A 95 -1.00 -8.49 23.70
C TYR A 95 -1.65 -7.09 23.88
N ARG A 96 -1.10 -6.09 23.20
CA ARG A 96 -1.64 -4.73 23.13
C ARG A 96 -1.52 -4.20 21.72
N ILE A 97 -2.61 -3.65 21.18
CA ILE A 97 -2.62 -2.96 19.89
C ILE A 97 -2.36 -1.47 20.15
N ILE A 98 -1.42 -0.91 19.40
CA ILE A 98 -0.95 0.47 19.56
C ILE A 98 -1.25 1.24 18.27
N PRO A 99 -2.36 1.99 18.22
CA PRO A 99 -2.66 2.87 17.09
C PRO A 99 -1.72 4.08 17.08
N PRO A 100 -1.66 4.83 15.94
CA PRO A 100 -0.85 6.03 15.84
C PRO A 100 -1.18 7.05 16.94
N GLY A 101 -0.16 7.63 17.56
CA GLY A 101 -0.34 8.64 18.60
C GLY A 101 -0.82 8.12 19.96
N ALA A 102 -0.95 6.81 20.15
CA ALA A 102 -1.34 6.24 21.42
C ALA A 102 -0.34 6.59 22.52
N ARG A 103 -0.87 7.02 23.67
CA ARG A 103 -0.06 7.17 24.88
C ARG A 103 0.14 5.81 25.52
N LEU A 104 1.40 5.41 25.69
CA LEU A 104 1.73 4.14 26.30
C LEU A 104 1.88 4.32 27.82
N SER A 105 1.37 3.36 28.59
CA SER A 105 1.67 3.26 30.01
C SER A 105 3.13 2.84 30.19
N VAL A 106 3.74 3.28 31.27
CA VAL A 106 5.12 2.92 31.64
C VAL A 106 5.25 1.49 32.16
N GLU A 107 4.12 0.80 32.36
CA GLU A 107 4.09 -0.59 32.78
C GLU A 107 4.71 -1.49 31.71
N GLN A 108 5.71 -2.26 32.10
CA GLN A 108 6.38 -3.23 31.23
C GLN A 108 5.94 -4.64 31.59
N ASN A 109 5.62 -5.40 30.57
CA ASN A 109 5.33 -6.83 30.67
C ASN A 109 6.06 -7.59 29.56
N PRO A 110 7.21 -8.20 29.85
CA PRO A 110 8.03 -8.88 28.84
C PRO A 110 7.29 -10.00 28.07
N GLN A 111 6.20 -10.52 28.63
CA GLN A 111 5.37 -11.53 27.97
C GLN A 111 4.26 -10.94 27.11
N ARG A 112 4.03 -9.61 27.17
CA ARG A 112 3.03 -8.94 26.39
C ARG A 112 3.60 -8.54 25.03
N LEU A 113 2.93 -8.98 23.97
CA LEU A 113 3.24 -8.54 22.62
C LEU A 113 2.62 -7.15 22.36
N ASN A 114 3.40 -6.18 21.94
CA ASN A 114 2.94 -4.90 21.45
C ASN A 114 2.95 -4.93 19.93
N VAL A 115 1.82 -4.57 19.31
CA VAL A 115 1.62 -4.50 17.86
C VAL A 115 1.36 -3.05 17.50
N GLU A 116 2.32 -2.40 16.85
CA GLU A 116 2.18 -1.02 16.39
C GLU A 116 1.51 -0.95 15.03
N LEU A 117 0.57 -0.02 14.89
CA LEU A 117 -0.15 0.21 13.64
C LEU A 117 0.15 1.61 13.07
N ASP A 118 0.11 1.73 11.74
CA ASP A 118 0.10 3.01 11.06
C ASP A 118 -1.34 3.56 10.89
N GLN A 119 -1.46 4.73 10.22
CA GLN A 119 -2.75 5.38 9.94
C GLN A 119 -3.68 4.52 9.07
N HIS A 120 -3.13 3.59 8.30
CA HIS A 120 -3.87 2.66 7.43
C HIS A 120 -4.10 1.30 8.09
N ARG A 121 -3.88 1.22 9.42
CA ARG A 121 -3.99 -0.01 10.21
C ARG A 121 -3.03 -1.12 9.76
N ARG A 122 -1.91 -0.79 9.13
CA ARG A 122 -0.87 -1.76 8.79
C ARG A 122 0.07 -1.93 9.96
N ILE A 123 0.53 -3.16 10.15
CA ILE A 123 1.47 -3.53 11.21
C ILE A 123 2.85 -2.98 10.86
N ILE A 124 3.37 -2.06 11.65
CA ILE A 124 4.66 -1.40 11.42
C ILE A 124 5.72 -1.72 12.47
N GLY A 125 5.34 -2.36 13.57
CA GLY A 125 6.26 -2.74 14.63
C GLY A 125 5.71 -3.86 15.51
N LEU A 126 6.63 -4.68 16.00
CA LEU A 126 6.37 -5.76 16.95
C LEU A 126 7.47 -5.74 18.02
N TYR A 127 7.10 -5.73 19.30
CA TYR A 127 8.05 -5.83 20.40
C TYR A 127 7.40 -6.38 21.67
N CYS A 128 8.20 -6.97 22.55
CA CYS A 128 7.76 -7.39 23.88
C CYS A 128 7.85 -6.23 24.89
N GLY A 129 6.88 -6.07 25.80
CA GLY A 129 6.99 -5.04 26.82
C GLY A 129 5.69 -4.54 27.44
#